data_90de8a87432236eb1f10f06d6c876731
#
_entry.id   90de8a87432236eb1f10f06d6c876731
#
_cell.length_a   1.000
_cell.length_b   1.000
_cell.length_c   1.000
_cell.angle_alpha   90.00
_cell.angle_beta   90.00
_cell.angle_gamma   90.00
#
_symmetry.space_group_name_H-M   'P 1'
#
loop_
_entity.id
_entity.type
_entity.pdbx_description
1 polymer ?
#
loop_
_entity_poly.entity_id
_entity_poly.type
_entity_poly.pdbx_seq_one_letter_code
_entity_poly.pdbx_strand_id
1 'polypeptide(L)'
;MQTGKIIDHMVDLILANFDVDAIYLYGSRAKGRERPDSDWDVAVLFSVFEPDLYERVLRPQKVEEVLQRELLMYDQVSVVDLEIVPPALQMNIIMGQRVYDRLVPHVRRVEYSIISKIEKDYVYD
;
A
#
# COMPACT_ATOMS: atom_id res chain seq x y z
N MET A 1 -4.46 -3.41 -21.48
CA MET A 1 -3.78 -4.30 -20.52
C MET A 1 -4.77 -4.70 -19.43
N GLN A 2 -4.81 -5.98 -19.11
CA GLN A 2 -5.70 -6.47 -18.05
C GLN A 2 -5.24 -6.01 -16.66
N THR A 3 -6.19 -5.85 -15.75
CA THR A 3 -5.93 -5.39 -14.38
C THR A 3 -4.84 -6.21 -13.69
N GLY A 4 -4.90 -7.56 -13.79
CA GLY A 4 -3.90 -8.42 -13.18
C GLY A 4 -2.48 -8.18 -13.69
N LYS A 5 -2.33 -7.91 -14.99
CA LYS A 5 -1.02 -7.61 -15.57
C LYS A 5 -0.48 -6.26 -15.12
N ILE A 6 -1.35 -5.28 -14.94
CA ILE A 6 -0.96 -3.96 -14.42
C ILE A 6 -0.47 -4.11 -12.97
N ILE A 7 -1.20 -4.85 -12.15
CA ILE A 7 -0.80 -5.11 -10.75
C ILE A 7 0.54 -5.81 -10.71
N ASP A 8 0.74 -6.86 -11.50
CA ASP A 8 2.01 -7.57 -11.54
C ASP A 8 3.16 -6.65 -11.95
N HIS A 9 2.94 -5.79 -12.92
CA HIS A 9 3.95 -4.84 -13.36
C HIS A 9 4.25 -3.80 -12.27
N MET A 10 3.24 -3.32 -11.56
CA MET A 10 3.44 -2.42 -10.42
C MET A 10 4.29 -3.09 -9.33
N VAL A 11 3.97 -4.34 -8.99
CA VAL A 11 4.73 -5.11 -8.00
C VAL A 11 6.19 -5.24 -8.43
N ASP A 12 6.42 -5.63 -9.68
CA ASP A 12 7.79 -5.78 -10.19
C ASP A 12 8.58 -4.47 -10.11
N LEU A 13 7.95 -3.35 -10.49
CA LEU A 13 8.60 -2.04 -10.44
C LEU A 13 8.95 -1.64 -9.00
N ILE A 14 8.04 -1.87 -8.07
CA ILE A 14 8.29 -1.55 -6.66
C ILE A 14 9.43 -2.40 -6.11
N LEU A 15 9.40 -3.70 -6.37
CA LEU A 15 10.45 -4.61 -5.87
C LEU A 15 11.81 -4.35 -6.50
N ALA A 16 11.84 -3.85 -7.73
CA ALA A 16 13.10 -3.52 -8.41
C ALA A 16 13.76 -2.27 -7.84
N ASN A 17 13.00 -1.38 -7.21
CA ASN A 17 13.49 -0.06 -6.81
C ASN A 17 13.45 0.20 -5.30
N PHE A 18 12.69 -0.58 -4.53
CA PHE A 18 12.46 -0.31 -3.11
C PHE A 18 12.48 -1.60 -2.30
N ASP A 19 12.79 -1.45 -1.02
CA ASP A 19 12.84 -2.55 -0.06
C ASP A 19 11.51 -2.58 0.70
N VAL A 20 10.61 -3.47 0.30
CA VAL A 20 9.27 -3.57 0.89
C VAL A 20 8.96 -5.01 1.29
N ASP A 21 8.17 -5.17 2.35
CA ASP A 21 7.76 -6.47 2.86
C ASP A 21 6.36 -6.85 2.38
N ALA A 22 5.52 -5.88 2.05
CA ALA A 22 4.19 -6.15 1.51
C ALA A 22 3.71 -4.98 0.64
N ILE A 23 2.81 -5.30 -0.29
CA ILE A 23 2.16 -4.33 -1.17
C ILE A 23 0.67 -4.66 -1.17
N TYR A 24 -0.16 -3.63 -1.05
CA TYR A 24 -1.62 -3.75 -0.98
C TYR A 24 -2.27 -2.89 -2.06
N LEU A 25 -3.35 -3.42 -2.62
CA LEU A 25 -4.27 -2.66 -3.45
C LEU A 25 -5.53 -2.45 -2.64
N TYR A 26 -6.02 -1.21 -2.58
CA TYR A 26 -7.24 -0.90 -1.85
C TYR A 26 -8.13 0.04 -2.67
N GLY A 27 -9.23 0.51 -2.10
CA GLY A 27 -10.15 1.37 -2.82
C GLY A 27 -11.00 0.63 -3.84
N SER A 28 -11.50 1.35 -4.85
CA SER A 28 -12.46 0.81 -5.82
C SER A 28 -11.92 -0.35 -6.62
N ARG A 29 -10.64 -0.32 -7.02
CA ARG A 29 -10.05 -1.38 -7.83
C ARG A 29 -9.87 -2.68 -7.04
N ALA A 30 -9.68 -2.59 -5.74
CA ALA A 30 -9.62 -3.78 -4.88
C ALA A 30 -10.98 -4.44 -4.69
N LYS A 31 -12.04 -3.64 -4.79
CA LYS A 31 -13.42 -4.09 -4.55
C LYS A 31 -14.18 -4.47 -5.83
N GLY A 32 -13.51 -4.42 -6.98
CA GLY A 32 -14.16 -4.70 -8.25
C GLY A 32 -15.18 -3.66 -8.67
N ARG A 33 -15.05 -2.44 -8.16
CA ARG A 33 -15.97 -1.32 -8.45
C ARG A 33 -15.32 -0.25 -9.31
N GLU A 34 -14.20 -0.59 -9.93
CA GLU A 34 -13.44 0.36 -10.73
C GLU A 34 -14.16 0.74 -12.02
N ARG A 35 -13.90 1.97 -12.43
CA ARG A 35 -14.21 2.48 -13.77
C ARG A 35 -12.89 2.63 -14.52
N PRO A 36 -12.91 2.80 -15.84
CA PRO A 36 -11.66 2.97 -16.60
C PRO A 36 -10.79 4.13 -16.10
N ASP A 37 -11.41 5.17 -15.53
CA ASP A 37 -10.72 6.36 -15.00
C ASP A 37 -10.49 6.29 -13.49
N SER A 38 -10.79 5.17 -12.83
CA SER A 38 -10.55 5.01 -11.40
C SER A 38 -9.05 5.03 -11.08
N ASP A 39 -8.71 5.70 -9.99
CA ASP A 39 -7.33 5.74 -9.49
C ASP A 39 -6.88 4.37 -8.99
N TRP A 40 -5.58 4.16 -9.01
CA TRP A 40 -4.94 3.00 -8.40
C TRP A 40 -4.48 3.40 -7.01
N ASP A 41 -5.12 2.85 -5.99
CA ASP A 41 -4.78 3.11 -4.60
C ASP A 41 -3.88 1.98 -4.10
N VAL A 42 -2.61 2.29 -3.91
CA VAL A 42 -1.57 1.33 -3.53
C VAL A 42 -1.01 1.71 -2.18
N ALA A 43 -0.82 0.72 -1.31
CA ALA A 43 -0.12 0.91 -0.06
C ALA A 43 1.08 -0.02 0.00
N VAL A 44 2.16 0.45 0.62
CA VAL A 44 3.38 -0.34 0.80
C VAL A 44 3.72 -0.44 2.27
N LEU A 45 4.28 -1.58 2.65
CA LEU A 45 4.91 -1.78 3.96
C LEU A 45 6.40 -1.87 3.70
N PHE A 46 7.14 -0.81 4.05
CA PHE A 46 8.58 -0.79 3.87
C PHE A 46 9.26 -1.76 4.84
N SER A 47 10.35 -2.38 4.41
CA SER A 47 11.07 -3.39 5.20
C SER A 47 11.71 -2.81 6.44
N VAL A 48 12.19 -1.56 6.36
CA VAL A 48 12.88 -0.87 7.46
C VAL A 48 12.15 0.41 7.78
N PHE A 49 11.91 0.65 9.07
CA PHE A 49 11.34 1.91 9.54
C PHE A 49 12.35 3.03 9.31
N GLU A 50 11.91 4.12 8.69
CA GLU A 50 12.74 5.30 8.46
C GLU A 50 12.62 6.25 9.65
N PRO A 51 13.67 6.44 10.46
CA PRO A 51 13.59 7.30 11.64
C PRO A 51 13.51 8.79 11.33
N ASP A 52 14.05 9.24 10.19
CA ASP A 52 13.95 10.63 9.78
C ASP A 52 12.54 10.92 9.28
N LEU A 53 11.83 11.83 9.96
CA LEU A 53 10.43 12.14 9.63
C LEU A 53 10.25 12.63 8.21
N TYR A 54 11.15 13.50 7.74
CA TYR A 54 11.07 14.07 6.41
C TYR A 54 11.22 12.99 5.35
N GLU A 55 12.24 12.15 5.48
CA GLU A 55 12.48 11.05 4.55
C GLU A 55 11.35 10.02 4.59
N ARG A 56 10.79 9.77 5.77
CA ARG A 56 9.67 8.84 5.93
C ARG A 56 8.44 9.30 5.16
N VAL A 57 8.12 10.59 5.23
CA VAL A 57 6.97 11.15 4.51
C VAL A 57 7.20 11.13 3.00
N LEU A 58 8.45 11.28 2.55
CA LEU A 58 8.76 11.30 1.13
C LEU A 58 8.82 9.92 0.48
N ARG A 59 9.07 8.86 1.24
CA ARG A 59 9.25 7.52 0.65
C ARG A 59 8.07 7.07 -0.23
N PRO A 60 6.81 7.16 0.23
CA PRO A 60 5.70 6.74 -0.64
C PRO A 60 5.59 7.59 -1.90
N GLN A 61 5.93 8.87 -1.84
CA GLN A 61 5.93 9.73 -3.04
C GLN A 61 6.96 9.27 -4.07
N LYS A 62 8.12 8.79 -3.62
CA LYS A 62 9.15 8.24 -4.53
C LYS A 62 8.65 6.99 -5.23
N VAL A 63 7.91 6.13 -4.54
CA VAL A 63 7.29 4.95 -5.14
C VAL A 63 6.27 5.38 -6.19
N GLU A 64 5.43 6.35 -5.83
CA GLU A 64 4.39 6.87 -6.73
C GLU A 64 5.00 7.44 -8.02
N GLU A 65 6.09 8.19 -7.91
CA GLU A 65 6.78 8.76 -9.06
C GLU A 65 7.30 7.68 -10.02
N VAL A 66 7.86 6.60 -9.48
CA VAL A 66 8.34 5.48 -10.30
C VAL A 66 7.18 4.84 -11.05
N LEU A 67 6.06 4.56 -10.37
CA LEU A 67 4.90 3.95 -10.99
C LEU A 67 4.28 4.84 -12.07
N GLN A 68 4.11 6.12 -11.77
CA GLN A 68 3.54 7.07 -12.73
C GLN A 68 4.39 7.17 -13.99
N ARG A 69 5.70 7.30 -13.81
CA ARG A 69 6.63 7.45 -14.92
C ARG A 69 6.72 6.19 -15.77
N GLU A 70 6.93 5.05 -15.14
CA GLU A 70 7.16 3.79 -15.86
C GLU A 70 5.91 3.22 -16.50
N LEU A 71 4.74 3.49 -15.90
CA LEU A 71 3.46 3.01 -16.43
C LEU A 71 2.71 4.08 -17.23
N LEU A 72 3.26 5.29 -17.32
CA LEU A 72 2.62 6.43 -17.98
C LEU A 72 1.22 6.72 -17.42
N MET A 73 1.08 6.61 -16.09
CA MET A 73 -0.19 6.79 -15.39
C MET A 73 -0.14 8.03 -14.49
N TYR A 74 0.16 9.18 -15.07
CA TYR A 74 0.25 10.43 -14.32
C TYR A 74 -1.11 10.78 -13.72
N ASP A 75 -1.11 11.17 -12.45
CA ASP A 75 -2.30 11.54 -11.66
C ASP A 75 -3.32 10.39 -11.50
N GLN A 76 -2.92 9.14 -11.79
CA GLN A 76 -3.82 7.99 -11.67
C GLN A 76 -3.36 6.97 -10.63
N VAL A 77 -2.21 7.19 -10.01
CA VAL A 77 -1.67 6.29 -8.99
C VAL A 77 -1.42 7.09 -7.73
N SER A 78 -1.92 6.59 -6.60
CA SER A 78 -1.65 7.13 -5.28
C SER A 78 -0.98 6.06 -4.43
N VAL A 79 0.15 6.39 -3.82
CA VAL A 79 0.89 5.45 -2.96
C VAL A 79 0.98 6.01 -1.55
N VAL A 80 0.65 5.17 -0.58
CA VAL A 80 0.75 5.53 0.83
C VAL A 80 1.61 4.50 1.58
N ASP A 81 2.14 4.92 2.72
CA ASP A 81 2.88 4.06 3.64
C ASP A 81 1.91 3.51 4.69
N LEU A 82 1.77 2.18 4.74
CA LEU A 82 0.83 1.54 5.66
C LEU A 82 1.07 1.92 7.12
N GLU A 83 2.32 2.15 7.51
CA GLU A 83 2.64 2.40 8.91
C GLU A 83 2.33 3.82 9.38
N ILE A 84 2.18 4.78 8.46
CA ILE A 84 2.02 6.19 8.85
C ILE A 84 0.66 6.79 8.55
N VAL A 85 -0.22 6.06 7.86
CA VAL A 85 -1.58 6.56 7.61
C VAL A 85 -2.46 6.35 8.85
N PRO A 86 -3.58 7.10 8.97
CA PRO A 86 -4.47 6.95 10.14
C PRO A 86 -5.05 5.54 10.28
N PRO A 87 -5.41 5.12 11.50
CA PRO A 87 -5.91 3.75 11.74
C PRO A 87 -7.09 3.32 10.88
N ALA A 88 -8.04 4.21 10.61
CA ALA A 88 -9.18 3.88 9.77
C ALA A 88 -8.74 3.53 8.34
N LEU A 89 -7.77 4.26 7.80
CA LEU A 89 -7.23 3.96 6.48
C LEU A 89 -6.36 2.70 6.51
N GLN A 90 -5.58 2.50 7.56
CA GLN A 90 -4.82 1.26 7.75
C GLN A 90 -5.75 0.04 7.66
N MET A 91 -6.88 0.08 8.35
CA MET A 91 -7.84 -1.02 8.33
C MET A 91 -8.43 -1.22 6.92
N ASN A 92 -8.77 -0.13 6.24
CA ASN A 92 -9.29 -0.20 4.87
C ASN A 92 -8.27 -0.85 3.92
N ILE A 93 -6.99 -0.56 4.11
CA ILE A 93 -5.91 -1.14 3.31
C ILE A 93 -5.80 -2.64 3.53
N ILE A 94 -5.73 -3.09 4.78
CA ILE A 94 -5.57 -4.53 5.06
C ILE A 94 -6.83 -5.33 4.74
N MET A 95 -7.98 -4.68 4.67
CA MET A 95 -9.23 -5.30 4.20
C MET A 95 -9.31 -5.35 2.67
N GLY A 96 -8.40 -4.70 1.96
CA GLY A 96 -8.30 -4.78 0.51
C GLY A 96 -7.61 -6.05 0.04
N GLN A 97 -6.71 -5.92 -0.92
CA GLN A 97 -5.98 -7.06 -1.48
C GLN A 97 -4.49 -6.92 -1.20
N ARG A 98 -3.92 -7.89 -0.49
CA ARG A 98 -2.46 -7.97 -0.37
C ARG A 98 -1.93 -8.64 -1.64
N VAL A 99 -1.33 -7.82 -2.53
CA VAL A 99 -0.87 -8.29 -3.84
C VAL A 99 0.58 -8.79 -3.81
N TYR A 100 1.32 -8.47 -2.76
CA TYR A 100 2.65 -9.00 -2.51
C TYR A 100 2.87 -9.18 -1.02
N ASP A 101 3.46 -10.31 -0.64
CA ASP A 101 3.77 -10.66 0.74
C ASP A 101 5.13 -11.37 0.73
N ARG A 102 6.12 -10.75 1.37
CA ARG A 102 7.46 -11.32 1.47
C ARG A 102 7.51 -12.55 2.37
N LEU A 103 6.43 -12.80 3.12
CA LEU A 103 6.31 -13.91 4.06
C LEU A 103 7.28 -13.83 5.23
N VAL A 104 7.56 -12.60 5.67
CA VAL A 104 8.36 -12.34 6.86
C VAL A 104 7.45 -11.97 8.04
N PRO A 105 7.89 -12.21 9.28
CA PRO A 105 7.04 -11.94 10.46
C PRO A 105 6.58 -10.49 10.60
N HIS A 106 7.33 -9.53 10.06
CA HIS A 106 6.99 -8.11 10.09
C HIS A 106 5.60 -7.83 9.53
N VAL A 107 5.23 -8.48 8.42
CA VAL A 107 3.92 -8.28 7.78
C VAL A 107 2.79 -8.60 8.75
N ARG A 108 2.86 -9.77 9.40
CA ARG A 108 1.82 -10.21 10.34
C ARG A 108 1.78 -9.35 11.59
N ARG A 109 2.94 -8.93 12.10
CA ARG A 109 2.99 -8.05 13.27
C ARG A 109 2.29 -6.72 13.01
N VAL A 110 2.54 -6.11 11.85
CA VAL A 110 1.92 -4.84 11.50
C VAL A 110 0.41 -5.01 11.33
N GLU A 111 -0.04 -6.04 10.61
CA GLU A 111 -1.46 -6.30 10.41
C GLU A 111 -2.19 -6.56 11.72
N TYR A 112 -1.62 -7.40 12.60
CA TYR A 112 -2.20 -7.65 13.90
C TYR A 112 -2.25 -6.40 14.78
N SER A 113 -1.22 -5.57 14.73
CA SER A 113 -1.19 -4.32 15.47
C SER A 113 -2.33 -3.39 15.04
N ILE A 114 -2.59 -3.31 13.74
CA ILE A 114 -3.68 -2.49 13.19
C ILE A 114 -5.04 -3.03 13.68
N ILE A 115 -5.26 -4.33 13.57
CA ILE A 115 -6.49 -4.98 14.00
C ILE A 115 -6.71 -4.76 15.50
N SER A 116 -5.67 -4.94 16.31
CA SER A 116 -5.75 -4.76 17.76
C SER A 116 -6.16 -3.35 18.16
N LYS A 117 -5.63 -2.34 17.49
CA LYS A 117 -6.00 -0.94 17.75
C LYS A 117 -7.49 -0.70 17.47
N ILE A 118 -7.98 -1.20 16.36
CA ILE A 118 -9.38 -1.04 15.98
C ILE A 118 -10.29 -1.78 16.96
N GLU A 119 -9.95 -3.00 17.34
CA GLU A 119 -10.72 -3.77 18.33
C GLU A 119 -10.80 -3.05 19.66
N LYS A 120 -9.69 -2.51 20.17
CA LYS A 120 -9.67 -1.75 21.41
C LYS A 120 -10.60 -0.56 21.35
N ASP A 121 -10.55 0.21 20.27
CA ASP A 121 -11.33 1.43 20.15
C ASP A 121 -12.83 1.16 20.07
N TYR A 122 -13.23 0.04 19.47
CA TYR A 122 -14.64 -0.28 19.28
C TYR A 122 -15.23 -1.15 20.38
N VAL A 123 -14.42 -1.94 21.07
CA VAL A 123 -14.90 -2.88 22.08
C VAL A 123 -14.89 -2.28 23.48
N TYR A 124 -13.98 -1.37 23.77
CA TYR A 124 -13.78 -0.84 25.13
C TYR A 124 -14.12 0.64 25.30
N ASP A 125 -14.64 1.26 24.27
CA ASP A 125 -15.11 2.65 24.35
C ASP A 125 -16.50 2.76 24.94
#